data_64c4d9c1a6498332fad7638da6dc6600
#
_entry.id   64c4d9c1a6498332fad7638da6dc6600
#
_cell.length_a   1.000
_cell.length_b   1.000
_cell.length_c   1.000
_cell.angle_alpha   90.00
_cell.angle_beta   90.00
_cell.angle_gamma   90.00
#
_symmetry.space_group_name_H-M   'P 1'
#
loop_
_entity.id
_entity.type
_entity.pdbx_description
1 polymer ?
#
loop_
_entity_poly.entity_id
_entity_poly.type
_entity_poly.pdbx_seq_one_letter_code
_entity_poly.pdbx_strand_id
1 'polypeptide(L)'
;MIRTYFQKELSQLSTTDELQAKKAFQGKIKTQEVQCYSLDHIIENSKFCNKEIDLLDIDVEGADYQVLLGLNFEKYKPKLICIEIHNENLENDVVYKFLSNKGYKHIWSGVFSHLFKLL
;
A
#
# COMPACT_ATOMS: atom_id res chain seq x y z
N MET A 1 -7.19 8.05 -14.27
CA MET A 1 -7.14 6.58 -14.47
C MET A 1 -5.71 6.08 -14.35
N ILE A 2 -5.55 4.85 -13.96
CA ILE A 2 -4.25 4.19 -13.78
C ILE A 2 -4.24 2.90 -14.60
N ARG A 3 -3.06 2.49 -15.09
CA ARG A 3 -2.92 1.25 -15.84
C ARG A 3 -2.52 0.11 -14.90
N THR A 4 -3.22 -1.01 -15.00
CA THR A 4 -2.88 -2.24 -14.29
C THR A 4 -2.24 -3.26 -15.24
N TYR A 5 -1.33 -4.06 -14.72
CA TYR A 5 -0.58 -5.07 -15.46
C TYR A 5 -0.86 -6.44 -14.86
N PHE A 6 -1.24 -7.42 -15.71
CA PHE A 6 -1.61 -8.76 -15.26
C PHE A 6 -1.42 -9.80 -16.37
N GLN A 7 -1.39 -11.07 -16.01
CA GLN A 7 -1.35 -12.18 -16.97
C GLN A 7 -2.66 -12.95 -17.04
N LYS A 8 -3.29 -13.14 -15.87
CA LYS A 8 -4.59 -13.80 -15.73
C LYS A 8 -5.51 -12.88 -14.92
N GLU A 9 -6.82 -13.01 -15.13
CA GLU A 9 -7.83 -12.15 -14.47
C GLU A 9 -7.74 -12.14 -12.94
N LEU A 10 -7.34 -13.26 -12.33
CA LEU A 10 -7.20 -13.41 -10.89
C LEU A 10 -5.72 -13.57 -10.47
N SER A 11 -4.81 -12.88 -11.14
CA SER A 11 -3.40 -12.95 -10.78
C SER A 11 -3.12 -12.24 -9.44
N GLN A 12 -2.49 -12.95 -8.51
CA GLN A 12 -2.05 -12.40 -7.22
C GLN A 12 -0.94 -11.35 -7.37
N LEU A 13 -0.23 -11.35 -8.50
CA LEU A 13 0.87 -10.44 -8.78
C LEU A 13 0.47 -9.28 -9.69
N SER A 14 -0.83 -9.04 -9.88
CA SER A 14 -1.31 -7.88 -10.63
C SER A 14 -0.83 -6.59 -9.96
N THR A 15 -0.30 -5.67 -10.75
CA THR A 15 0.33 -4.46 -10.23
C THR A 15 0.03 -3.26 -11.11
N THR A 16 0.18 -2.06 -10.57
CA THR A 16 0.18 -0.80 -11.31
C THR A 16 1.58 -0.35 -11.70
N ASP A 17 2.61 -1.04 -11.24
CA ASP A 17 4.01 -0.76 -11.54
C ASP A 17 4.48 -1.59 -12.73
N GLU A 18 4.79 -0.92 -13.85
CA GLU A 18 5.25 -1.58 -15.07
C GLU A 18 6.58 -2.33 -14.87
N LEU A 19 7.52 -1.77 -14.13
CA LEU A 19 8.81 -2.40 -13.87
C LEU A 19 8.64 -3.67 -13.03
N GLN A 20 7.77 -3.62 -12.03
CA GLN A 20 7.46 -4.79 -11.23
C GLN A 20 6.76 -5.87 -12.07
N ALA A 21 5.84 -5.49 -12.94
CA ALA A 21 5.17 -6.42 -13.86
C ALA A 21 6.18 -7.13 -14.76
N LYS A 22 7.14 -6.42 -15.32
CA LYS A 22 8.21 -6.99 -16.17
C LYS A 22 9.10 -7.96 -15.41
N LYS A 23 9.32 -7.74 -14.10
CA LYS A 23 10.09 -8.66 -13.25
C LYS A 23 9.28 -9.89 -12.83
N ALA A 24 7.99 -9.72 -12.51
CA ALA A 24 7.13 -10.76 -11.98
C ALA A 24 6.56 -11.68 -13.06
N PHE A 25 6.26 -11.12 -14.24
CA PHE A 25 5.59 -11.86 -15.31
C PHE A 25 6.58 -12.26 -16.41
N GLN A 26 6.49 -13.53 -16.81
CA GLN A 26 7.18 -14.04 -17.98
C GLN A 26 6.16 -14.15 -19.14
N GLY A 27 6.58 -13.73 -20.35
CA GLY A 27 5.75 -13.76 -21.53
C GLY A 27 4.85 -12.52 -21.66
N LYS A 28 3.67 -12.70 -22.28
CA LYS A 28 2.77 -11.60 -22.61
C LYS A 28 2.10 -11.03 -21.36
N ILE A 29 2.24 -9.72 -21.15
CA ILE A 29 1.59 -8.96 -20.08
C ILE A 29 0.35 -8.27 -20.66
N LYS A 30 -0.80 -8.43 -20.01
CA LYS A 30 -2.02 -7.70 -20.33
C LYS A 30 -2.08 -6.41 -19.52
N THR A 31 -2.72 -5.39 -20.08
CA THR A 31 -2.91 -4.10 -19.40
C THR A 31 -4.38 -3.69 -19.46
N GLN A 32 -4.82 -2.98 -18.44
CA GLN A 32 -6.15 -2.38 -18.36
C GLN A 32 -6.05 -1.04 -17.64
N GLU A 33 -6.74 -0.03 -18.13
CA GLU A 33 -6.89 1.23 -17.42
C GLU A 33 -8.08 1.13 -16.46
N VAL A 34 -7.87 1.57 -15.22
CA VAL A 34 -8.88 1.56 -14.16
C VAL A 34 -8.97 2.92 -13.50
N GLN A 35 -10.14 3.25 -12.96
CA GLN A 35 -10.34 4.47 -12.19
C GLN A 35 -9.49 4.41 -10.91
N CYS A 36 -8.82 5.52 -10.58
CA CYS A 36 -7.97 5.62 -9.41
C CYS A 36 -8.49 6.72 -8.49
N TYR A 37 -8.57 6.40 -7.20
CA TYR A 37 -9.01 7.33 -6.15
C TYR A 37 -8.02 7.28 -4.99
N SER A 38 -7.88 8.39 -4.27
CA SER A 38 -7.12 8.40 -3.02
C SER A 38 -7.82 7.56 -1.95
N LEU A 39 -7.07 7.11 -0.96
CA LEU A 39 -7.64 6.36 0.16
C LEU A 39 -8.64 7.22 0.94
N ASP A 40 -8.36 8.52 1.14
CA ASP A 40 -9.30 9.47 1.72
C ASP A 40 -10.64 9.49 0.99
N HIS A 41 -10.60 9.60 -0.34
CA HIS A 41 -11.82 9.63 -1.17
C HIS A 41 -12.64 8.34 -0.99
N ILE A 42 -11.98 7.19 -0.97
CA ILE A 42 -12.64 5.89 -0.79
C ILE A 42 -13.30 5.81 0.58
N ILE A 43 -12.59 6.19 1.64
CA ILE A 43 -13.11 6.15 3.01
C ILE A 43 -14.29 7.11 3.17
N GLU A 44 -14.15 8.35 2.68
CA GLU A 44 -15.17 9.39 2.80
C GLU A 44 -16.48 9.06 2.08
N ASN A 45 -16.39 8.30 0.98
CA ASN A 45 -17.55 7.86 0.21
C ASN A 45 -18.05 6.45 0.60
N SER A 46 -17.58 5.91 1.72
CA SER A 46 -18.00 4.60 2.22
C SER A 46 -18.89 4.75 3.47
N LYS A 47 -19.54 3.65 3.85
CA LYS A 47 -20.28 3.56 5.12
C LYS A 47 -19.37 3.66 6.36
N PHE A 48 -18.06 3.61 6.18
CA PHE A 48 -17.07 3.70 7.25
C PHE A 48 -16.54 5.13 7.44
N CYS A 49 -17.08 6.10 6.73
CA CYS A 49 -16.76 7.51 6.92
C CYS A 49 -16.91 7.89 8.41
N ASN A 50 -15.92 8.58 8.96
CA ASN A 50 -15.84 8.99 10.37
C ASN A 50 -15.75 7.82 11.38
N LYS A 51 -15.45 6.62 10.94
CA LYS A 51 -15.17 5.49 11.83
C LYS A 51 -13.67 5.40 12.13
N GLU A 52 -13.34 4.89 13.31
CA GLU A 52 -11.96 4.54 13.64
C GLU A 52 -11.47 3.40 12.74
N ILE A 53 -10.20 3.45 12.37
CA ILE A 53 -9.53 2.39 11.63
C ILE A 53 -8.63 1.64 12.61
N ASP A 54 -8.92 0.38 12.89
CA ASP A 54 -8.10 -0.43 13.77
C ASP A 54 -6.87 -0.97 13.05
N LEU A 55 -7.02 -1.42 11.81
CA LEU A 55 -5.95 -1.95 10.98
C LEU A 55 -6.10 -1.44 9.54
N LEU A 56 -5.02 -0.92 9.00
CA LEU A 56 -4.85 -0.66 7.57
C LEU A 56 -3.82 -1.66 7.05
N ASP A 57 -4.26 -2.57 6.21
CA ASP A 57 -3.39 -3.54 5.53
C ASP A 57 -3.21 -3.13 4.08
N ILE A 58 -1.97 -2.90 3.67
CA ILE A 58 -1.60 -2.45 2.32
C ILE A 58 -0.71 -3.50 1.67
N ASP A 59 -1.19 -4.04 0.57
CA ASP A 59 -0.49 -5.00 -0.29
C ASP A 59 -0.92 -4.76 -1.73
N VAL A 60 -0.25 -3.82 -2.39
CA VAL A 60 -0.61 -3.33 -3.74
C VAL A 60 0.53 -3.46 -4.75
N GLU A 61 1.41 -4.41 -4.49
CA GLU A 61 2.45 -4.85 -5.42
C GLU A 61 3.23 -3.68 -6.06
N GLY A 62 3.90 -2.90 -5.21
CA GLY A 62 4.81 -1.83 -5.61
C GLY A 62 4.26 -0.41 -5.50
N ALA A 63 2.94 -0.24 -5.24
CA ALA A 63 2.33 1.08 -5.09
C ALA A 63 1.99 1.44 -3.63
N ASP A 64 2.59 0.75 -2.67
CA ASP A 64 2.27 0.85 -1.24
C ASP A 64 2.50 2.25 -0.69
N TYR A 65 3.62 2.87 -1.04
CA TYR A 65 3.92 4.23 -0.62
C TYR A 65 2.92 5.26 -1.17
N GLN A 66 2.49 5.09 -2.41
CA GLN A 66 1.49 5.95 -3.04
C GLN A 66 0.13 5.84 -2.34
N VAL A 67 -0.24 4.66 -1.86
CA VAL A 67 -1.47 4.47 -1.06
C VAL A 67 -1.38 5.28 0.23
N LEU A 68 -0.25 5.23 0.94
CA LEU A 68 -0.04 6.03 2.16
C LEU A 68 -0.14 7.53 1.90
N LEU A 69 0.39 8.01 0.77
CA LEU A 69 0.31 9.42 0.41
C LEU A 69 -1.12 9.89 0.16
N GLY A 70 -2.04 8.98 -0.17
CA GLY A 70 -3.45 9.26 -0.37
C GLY A 70 -4.29 9.28 0.92
N LEU A 71 -3.68 9.11 2.09
CA LEU A 71 -4.37 9.12 3.39
C LEU A 71 -4.00 10.39 4.18
N ASN A 72 -5.00 11.10 4.67
CA ASN A 72 -4.81 12.21 5.58
C ASN A 72 -4.61 11.68 7.01
N PHE A 73 -3.38 11.62 7.46
CA PHE A 73 -3.00 11.13 8.80
C PHE A 73 -3.40 12.07 9.94
N GLU A 74 -3.77 13.32 9.66
CA GLU A 74 -4.34 14.22 10.66
C GLU A 74 -5.80 13.87 10.97
N LYS A 75 -6.53 13.38 9.96
CA LYS A 75 -7.92 12.98 10.07
C LYS A 75 -8.08 11.50 10.40
N TYR A 76 -7.36 10.65 9.67
CA TYR A 76 -7.40 9.21 9.84
C TYR A 76 -6.10 8.71 10.43
N LYS A 77 -6.18 8.07 11.58
CA LYS A 77 -5.01 7.56 12.32
C LYS A 77 -5.22 6.06 12.58
N PRO A 78 -4.97 5.19 11.58
CA PRO A 78 -5.06 3.76 11.83
C PRO A 78 -4.23 3.36 13.04
N LYS A 79 -4.77 2.52 13.91
CA LYS A 79 -4.06 2.07 15.12
C LYS A 79 -2.86 1.20 14.76
N LEU A 80 -3.04 0.38 13.72
CA LEU A 80 -2.02 -0.51 13.17
C LEU A 80 -1.97 -0.35 11.65
N ILE A 81 -0.77 -0.45 11.09
CA ILE A 81 -0.54 -0.49 9.64
C ILE A 81 0.32 -1.70 9.34
N CYS A 82 -0.17 -2.59 8.49
CA CYS A 82 0.58 -3.68 7.91
C CYS A 82 0.92 -3.33 6.47
N ILE A 83 2.19 -3.39 6.09
CA ILE A 83 2.65 -2.97 4.77
C ILE A 83 3.88 -3.77 4.33
N GLU A 84 4.00 -4.01 3.02
CA GLU A 84 5.19 -4.65 2.47
C GLU A 84 6.35 -3.66 2.29
N ILE A 85 7.53 -4.09 2.71
CA ILE A 85 8.80 -3.38 2.48
C ILE A 85 9.84 -4.42 2.08
N HIS A 86 10.42 -4.25 0.88
CA HIS A 86 11.42 -5.18 0.33
C HIS A 86 12.86 -4.71 0.54
N ASN A 87 13.07 -3.58 1.21
CA ASN A 87 14.40 -3.05 1.48
C ASN A 87 15.08 -3.86 2.59
N GLU A 88 16.26 -4.39 2.33
CA GLU A 88 17.06 -5.14 3.32
C GLU A 88 17.40 -4.28 4.54
N ASN A 89 17.63 -2.98 4.34
CA ASN A 89 17.78 -2.03 5.42
C ASN A 89 16.45 -1.30 5.65
N LEU A 90 15.63 -1.84 6.53
CA LEU A 90 14.26 -1.37 6.80
C LEU A 90 14.22 0.13 7.15
N GLU A 91 15.12 0.60 8.01
CA GLU A 91 15.14 1.99 8.48
C GLU A 91 15.46 3.00 7.39
N ASN A 92 16.08 2.58 6.30
CA ASN A 92 16.39 3.43 5.16
C ASN A 92 15.25 3.52 4.15
N ASP A 93 14.23 2.68 4.28
CA ASP A 93 13.10 2.67 3.37
C ASP A 93 12.23 3.92 3.53
N VAL A 94 11.69 4.40 2.42
CA VAL A 94 10.83 5.60 2.38
C VAL A 94 9.56 5.42 3.20
N VAL A 95 8.96 4.22 3.18
CA VAL A 95 7.76 3.90 3.95
C VAL A 95 8.05 3.93 5.44
N TYR A 96 9.15 3.33 5.87
CA TYR A 96 9.57 3.34 7.27
C TYR A 96 9.74 4.77 7.80
N LYS A 97 10.48 5.60 7.05
CA LYS A 97 10.69 7.00 7.41
C LYS A 97 9.39 7.80 7.43
N PHE A 98 8.54 7.58 6.45
CA PHE A 98 7.23 8.23 6.37
C PHE A 98 6.37 7.90 7.60
N LEU A 99 6.23 6.62 7.92
CA LEU A 99 5.41 6.19 9.06
C LEU A 99 5.99 6.63 10.40
N SER A 100 7.32 6.61 10.53
CA SER A 100 8.00 7.13 11.74
C SER A 100 7.70 8.62 11.95
N ASN A 101 7.70 9.42 10.87
CA ASN A 101 7.36 10.84 10.94
C ASN A 101 5.88 11.09 11.26
N LYS A 102 4.99 10.11 10.98
CA LYS A 102 3.57 10.17 11.33
C LYS A 102 3.24 9.65 12.73
N GLY A 103 4.24 9.28 13.50
CA GLY A 103 4.07 8.83 14.89
C GLY A 103 3.87 7.32 15.04
N TYR A 104 4.23 6.55 14.04
CA TYR A 104 4.16 5.09 14.08
C TYR A 104 5.49 4.47 14.47
N LYS A 105 5.43 3.42 15.26
CA LYS A 105 6.59 2.61 15.64
C LYS A 105 6.49 1.23 14.99
N HIS A 106 7.58 0.80 14.36
CA HIS A 106 7.73 -0.56 13.87
C HIS A 106 7.75 -1.55 15.04
N ILE A 107 6.88 -2.55 15.03
CA ILE A 107 6.73 -3.49 16.14
C ILE A 107 6.94 -4.96 15.74
N TRP A 108 6.85 -5.29 14.47
CA TRP A 108 7.02 -6.67 14.01
C TRP A 108 7.38 -6.73 12.52
N SER A 109 8.21 -7.73 12.18
CA SER A 109 8.58 -8.05 10.80
C SER A 109 8.34 -9.52 10.51
N GLY A 110 7.66 -9.79 9.38
CA GLY A 110 7.73 -11.05 8.68
C GLY A 110 8.84 -11.02 7.64
N VAL A 111 8.73 -11.79 6.56
CA VAL A 111 9.73 -11.78 5.47
C VAL A 111 9.71 -10.43 4.76
N PHE A 112 8.55 -9.99 4.27
CA PHE A 112 8.37 -8.70 3.60
C PHE A 112 7.29 -7.84 4.25
N SER A 113 6.38 -8.42 5.00
CA SER A 113 5.31 -7.71 5.71
C SER A 113 5.83 -7.16 7.03
N HIS A 114 5.49 -5.91 7.32
CA HIS A 114 5.93 -5.21 8.53
C HIS A 114 4.75 -4.56 9.20
N LEU A 115 4.72 -4.61 10.53
CA LEU A 115 3.64 -4.06 11.33
C LEU A 115 4.13 -2.82 12.08
N PHE A 116 3.37 -1.75 11.95
CA PHE A 116 3.60 -0.46 12.61
C PHE A 116 2.42 -0.13 13.50
N LYS A 117 2.70 0.39 14.67
CA LYS A 117 1.70 0.78 15.67
C LYS A 117 1.77 2.28 15.93
N LEU A 118 0.62 2.92 15.97
CA LEU A 118 0.50 4.31 16.40
C LEU A 118 0.88 4.46 17.88
N LEU A 119 1.77 5.38 18.17
CA LEU A 119 2.19 5.69 19.55
C LEU A 119 1.18 6.56 20.29
#